data_378e31d7a631d7d64447d022dc2bcf21
#
_entry.id   378e31d7a631d7d64447d022dc2bcf21
#
_cell.length_a   1.000
_cell.length_b   1.000
_cell.length_c   1.000
_cell.angle_alpha   90.00
_cell.angle_beta   90.00
_cell.angle_gamma   90.00
#
_symmetry.space_group_name_H-M   'P 1'
#
loop_
_entity.id
_entity.type
_entity.pdbx_description
1 polymer ?
#
loop_
_entity_poly.entity_id
_entity_poly.type
_entity_poly.pdbx_seq_one_letter_code
_entity_poly.pdbx_strand_id
1 'polypeptide(L)' 'MKLKPKLPENTFELNEDSLPTPADADPWGKIMVWRKDVGWTIIQHSDAIQFLAMKHTHWTFTPDTPYD' A
#
# COMPACT_ATOMS: atom_id res chain seq x y z
N MET A 1 12.13 -4.92 23.63
CA MET A 1 10.79 -5.13 23.08
C MET A 1 10.71 -4.72 21.64
N LYS A 2 10.07 -5.54 20.85
CA LYS A 2 9.92 -5.28 19.45
C LYS A 2 8.61 -4.56 19.16
N LEU A 3 8.67 -3.48 18.43
CA LEU A 3 7.47 -2.77 18.01
C LEU A 3 6.97 -3.35 16.70
N LYS A 4 5.70 -3.66 16.65
CA LYS A 4 5.09 -4.10 15.41
C LYS A 4 4.71 -2.89 14.55
N PRO A 5 4.75 -3.03 13.23
CA PRO A 5 4.28 -1.96 12.38
C PRO A 5 2.83 -1.61 12.71
N LYS A 6 2.53 -0.34 12.72
CA LYS A 6 1.18 0.14 12.98
C LYS A 6 0.56 0.65 11.69
N LEU A 7 -0.73 0.38 11.56
CA LEU A 7 -1.48 0.95 10.45
C LEU A 7 -1.69 2.44 10.69
N PRO A 8 -1.32 3.30 9.74
CA PRO A 8 -1.70 4.70 9.85
C PRO A 8 -3.21 4.86 9.74
N GLU A 9 -3.69 6.04 10.11
CA GLU A 9 -5.12 6.27 10.18
C GLU A 9 -5.82 6.19 8.82
N ASN A 10 -5.17 6.58 7.77
CA ASN A 10 -5.80 6.65 6.43
C ASN A 10 -5.39 5.47 5.57
N THR A 11 -5.82 4.29 5.99
CA THR A 11 -5.56 3.08 5.22
C THR A 11 -6.85 2.52 4.68
N PHE A 12 -6.72 1.75 3.62
CA PHE A 12 -7.84 1.11 2.96
C PHE A 12 -7.57 -0.39 2.89
N GLU A 13 -8.64 -1.16 2.99
CA GLU A 13 -8.52 -2.60 2.90
C GLU A 13 -8.19 -3.00 1.47
N LEU A 14 -7.23 -3.90 1.33
CA LEU A 14 -6.83 -4.41 0.02
C LEU A 14 -7.58 -5.69 -0.27
N ASN A 15 -8.44 -5.67 -1.28
CA ASN A 15 -9.15 -6.87 -1.70
C ASN A 15 -9.48 -6.78 -3.19
N GLU A 16 -9.98 -7.89 -3.74
CA GLU A 16 -10.22 -7.97 -5.18
C GLU A 16 -11.22 -6.95 -5.68
N ASP A 17 -12.17 -6.57 -4.83
CA ASP A 17 -13.22 -5.63 -5.23
C ASP A 17 -12.85 -4.18 -4.97
N SER A 18 -11.74 -3.95 -4.31
CA SER A 18 -11.33 -2.61 -3.88
C SER A 18 -9.84 -2.38 -4.14
N LEU A 19 -9.38 -2.72 -5.32
CA LEU A 19 -7.99 -2.48 -5.68
C LEU A 19 -7.78 -0.99 -5.95
N PRO A 20 -6.58 -0.48 -5.63
CA PRO A 20 -6.28 0.90 -5.94
C PRO A 20 -6.31 1.14 -7.45
N THR A 21 -6.74 2.33 -7.83
CA THR A 21 -6.87 2.73 -9.23
C THR A 21 -5.73 3.68 -9.59
N PRO A 22 -5.52 3.93 -10.89
CA PRO A 22 -4.51 4.94 -11.26
C PRO A 22 -4.75 6.31 -10.63
N ALA A 23 -6.01 6.65 -10.34
CA ALA A 23 -6.32 7.91 -9.69
C ALA A 23 -5.85 7.95 -8.23
N ASP A 24 -5.67 6.78 -7.62
CA ASP A 24 -5.21 6.68 -6.24
C ASP A 24 -3.68 6.69 -6.14
N ALA A 25 -3.00 6.48 -7.25
CA ALA A 25 -1.55 6.42 -7.26
C ALA A 25 -0.94 7.82 -7.33
N ASP A 26 0.31 7.91 -6.94
CA ASP A 26 1.04 9.16 -7.06
C ASP A 26 1.39 9.41 -8.54
N PRO A 27 2.05 10.56 -8.86
CA PRO A 27 2.37 10.86 -10.25
C PRO A 27 3.24 9.81 -10.96
N TRP A 28 3.88 8.94 -10.20
CA TRP A 28 4.70 7.87 -10.76
C TRP A 28 3.99 6.52 -10.75
N GLY A 29 2.70 6.53 -10.41
CA GLY A 29 1.90 5.32 -10.41
C GLY A 29 2.12 4.42 -9.20
N LYS A 30 2.60 4.98 -8.10
CA LYS A 30 2.96 4.20 -6.92
C LYS A 30 1.94 4.34 -5.81
N ILE A 31 1.78 3.28 -5.06
CA ILE A 31 1.02 3.24 -3.80
C ILE A 31 1.83 2.47 -2.77
N MET A 32 1.36 2.43 -1.55
CA MET A 32 1.96 1.58 -0.53
C MET A 32 1.01 0.47 -0.14
N VAL A 33 1.56 -0.72 0.09
CA VAL A 33 0.79 -1.85 0.62
C VAL A 33 1.40 -2.29 1.94
N TRP A 34 0.57 -2.85 2.80
CA TRP A 34 0.97 -3.20 4.15
C TRP A 34 0.75 -4.68 4.42
N ARG A 35 1.74 -5.27 5.04
CA ARG A 35 1.68 -6.64 5.52
C ARG A 35 2.20 -6.66 6.95
N LYS A 36 1.46 -7.33 7.84
CA LYS A 36 1.71 -7.22 9.27
C LYS A 36 3.10 -7.65 9.71
N ASP A 37 3.76 -8.49 8.96
CA ASP A 37 5.09 -8.99 9.31
C ASP A 37 6.23 -8.28 8.57
N VAL A 38 5.89 -7.40 7.65
CA VAL A 38 6.87 -6.69 6.82
C VAL A 38 6.76 -5.17 6.97
N GLY A 39 5.55 -4.66 7.14
CA GLY A 39 5.29 -3.24 7.18
C GLY A 39 4.90 -2.72 5.80
N TRP A 40 5.22 -1.48 5.52
CA TRP A 40 4.84 -0.81 4.28
C TRP A 40 5.85 -1.05 3.18
N THR A 41 5.36 -1.30 1.99
CA THR A 41 6.18 -1.47 0.79
C THR A 41 5.58 -0.61 -0.32
N ILE A 42 6.43 0.13 -1.02
CA ILE A 42 5.98 0.96 -2.14
C ILE A 42 6.00 0.11 -3.41
N ILE A 43 4.87 0.09 -4.12
CA ILE A 43 4.73 -0.71 -5.33
C ILE A 43 4.01 0.09 -6.40
N GLN A 44 3.99 -0.46 -7.62
CA GLN A 44 3.14 0.07 -8.67
C GLN A 44 1.68 -0.29 -8.36
N HIS A 45 0.76 0.62 -8.58
CA HIS A 45 -0.66 0.33 -8.30
C HIS A 45 -1.16 -0.87 -9.10
N SER A 46 -0.64 -1.09 -10.29
CA SER A 46 -1.05 -2.22 -11.12
C SER A 46 -0.59 -3.56 -10.59
N ASP A 47 0.36 -3.57 -9.65
CA ASP A 47 0.84 -4.81 -9.04
C ASP A 47 0.07 -5.17 -7.79
N ALA A 48 -0.92 -4.38 -7.41
CA ALA A 48 -1.64 -4.59 -6.15
C ALA A 48 -2.25 -5.98 -6.06
N ILE A 49 -2.76 -6.51 -7.17
CA ILE A 49 -3.35 -7.84 -7.16
C ILE A 49 -2.32 -8.92 -6.79
N GLN A 50 -1.09 -8.76 -7.22
CA GLN A 50 -0.03 -9.70 -6.87
C GLN A 50 0.29 -9.62 -5.38
N PHE A 51 0.32 -8.42 -4.83
CA PHE A 51 0.60 -8.24 -3.41
C PHE A 51 -0.56 -8.68 -2.55
N LEU A 52 -1.78 -8.60 -3.05
CA LEU A 52 -2.93 -9.19 -2.37
C LEU A 52 -2.73 -10.70 -2.22
N ALA A 53 -2.29 -11.36 -3.28
CA ALA A 53 -2.01 -12.79 -3.24
C ALA A 53 -0.87 -13.11 -2.27
N MET A 54 0.00 -12.15 -1.99
CA MET A 54 1.11 -12.31 -1.04
C MET A 54 0.72 -11.94 0.38
N LYS A 55 -0.60 -11.88 0.66
CA LYS A 55 -1.12 -11.66 2.01
C LYS A 55 -1.01 -10.23 2.52
N HIS A 56 -0.80 -9.28 1.64
CA HIS A 56 -0.92 -7.87 2.03
C HIS A 56 -2.39 -7.56 2.24
N THR A 57 -2.71 -6.83 3.29
CA THR A 57 -4.09 -6.65 3.73
C THR A 57 -4.60 -5.23 3.56
N HIS A 58 -3.70 -4.25 3.47
CA HIS A 58 -4.09 -2.86 3.39
C HIS A 58 -3.23 -2.12 2.39
N TRP A 59 -3.72 -0.99 1.94
CA TRP A 59 -2.95 -0.09 1.09
C TRP A 59 -3.26 1.35 1.46
N THR A 60 -2.38 2.26 1.07
CA THR A 60 -2.62 3.68 1.25
C THR A 60 -1.84 4.45 0.20
N PHE A 61 -2.04 5.76 0.20
CA PHE A 61 -1.31 6.64 -0.69
C PHE A 61 0.15 6.72 -0.27
N THR A 62 1.04 6.92 -1.22
CA THR A 62 2.44 7.16 -0.86
C THR A 62 2.53 8.46 -0.08
N PRO A 63 3.53 8.57 0.82
CA PRO A 63 3.70 9.82 1.55
C PRO A 63 3.92 10.97 0.59
N ASP A 64 3.50 12.14 1.01
CA ASP A 64 3.72 13.34 0.24
C ASP A 64 5.19 13.73 0.34
N THR A 65 6.03 12.92 -0.26
CA THR A 65 7.44 13.21 -0.27
C THR A 65 7.79 13.77 -1.62
N PRO A 66 8.68 14.74 -1.65
CA PRO A 66 9.21 15.18 -2.92
C PRO A 66 10.06 14.07 -3.50
N TYR A 67 9.69 13.64 -4.66
CA TYR A 67 10.54 12.74 -5.41
C TYR A 67 11.61 13.50 -6.17
N ASP A 68 11.72 14.70 -5.87
CA ASP A 68 12.71 15.58 -6.48
C ASP A 68 14.05 15.49 -5.79
#